data_126b6e8538bd5becd0f38e01b153c9c2
#
_entry.id   126b6e8538bd5becd0f38e01b153c9c2
#
_cell.length_a   1.000
_cell.length_b   1.000
_cell.length_c   1.000
_cell.angle_alpha   90.00
_cell.angle_beta   90.00
_cell.angle_gamma   90.00
#
_symmetry.space_group_name_H-M   'P 1'
#
loop_
_entity.id
_entity.type
_entity.pdbx_description
1 polymer ?
#
loop_
_entity_poly.entity_id
_entity_poly.type
_entity_poly.pdbx_seq_one_letter_code
_entity_poly.pdbx_strand_id
1 'polypeptide(L)'
;MIEKIVDINVSGKEKMPTFVVYPSDDNIYPVVILLMDAPGIRQELHDMASRIATCGYYVLCPNLYYRTAKPFEWNKPNLNFIEGYSPEASRELMFKNMDNLSNALVLEDIDHMIEFCENRNG
;
A
#
# COMPACT_ATOMS: atom_id res chain seq x y z
N MET A 1 -3.86 -0.22 -18.79
CA MET A 1 -3.51 0.35 -17.48
C MET A 1 -2.08 0.07 -17.13
N ILE A 2 -1.45 1.00 -16.45
CA ILE A 2 -0.09 0.83 -15.95
C ILE A 2 -0.19 0.48 -14.47
N GLU A 3 0.46 -0.64 -14.10
CA GLU A 3 0.56 -1.11 -12.71
C GLU A 3 2.03 -1.29 -12.39
N LYS A 4 2.46 -0.78 -11.25
CA LYS A 4 3.86 -0.93 -10.82
C LYS A 4 3.98 -0.79 -9.31
N ILE A 5 5.08 -1.30 -8.76
CA ILE A 5 5.47 -1.05 -7.38
C ILE A 5 6.56 0.02 -7.40
N VAL A 6 6.37 1.07 -6.65
CA VAL A 6 7.38 2.12 -6.48
C VAL A 6 7.78 2.22 -5.02
N ASP A 7 9.02 2.56 -4.77
CA ASP A 7 9.51 2.82 -3.41
C ASP A 7 9.46 4.33 -3.17
N ILE A 8 8.56 4.75 -2.28
CA ILE A 8 8.45 6.16 -1.91
C ILE A 8 9.42 6.45 -0.79
N ASN A 9 10.23 7.47 -0.97
CA ASN A 9 11.18 7.91 0.06
C ASN A 9 10.41 8.52 1.24
N VAL A 10 10.71 8.01 2.41
CA VAL A 10 10.16 8.51 3.67
C VAL A 10 11.32 8.97 4.55
N SER A 11 11.09 9.19 5.83
CA SER A 11 12.11 9.70 6.75
C SER A 11 13.39 8.87 6.74
N GLY A 12 14.51 9.53 6.64
CA GLY A 12 15.83 8.90 6.64
C GLY A 12 16.11 8.16 5.34
N LYS A 13 16.59 6.91 5.44
CA LYS A 13 16.90 6.06 4.28
C LYS A 13 15.81 5.03 4.01
N GLU A 14 14.71 5.11 4.72
CA GLU A 14 13.62 4.15 4.57
C GLU A 14 12.83 4.42 3.30
N LYS A 15 12.27 3.36 2.76
CA LYS A 15 11.42 3.41 1.57
C LYS A 15 10.15 2.65 1.83
N MET A 16 9.04 3.24 1.40
CA MET A 16 7.73 2.64 1.55
C MET A 16 7.28 2.05 0.22
N PRO A 17 7.25 0.71 0.09
CA PRO A 17 6.73 0.09 -1.13
C PRO A 17 5.27 0.47 -1.34
N THR A 18 4.95 0.90 -2.55
CA THR A 18 3.61 1.39 -2.86
C THR A 18 3.16 0.84 -4.21
N PHE A 19 2.00 0.21 -4.22
CA PHE A 19 1.38 -0.20 -5.47
C PHE A 19 0.74 1.02 -6.13
N VAL A 20 1.07 1.27 -7.39
CA VAL A 20 0.56 2.40 -8.15
C VAL A 20 -0.10 1.88 -9.41
N VAL A 21 -1.30 2.36 -9.68
CA VAL A 21 -2.04 2.01 -10.90
C VAL A 21 -2.76 3.23 -11.45
N TYR A 22 -2.72 3.39 -12.77
CA TYR A 22 -3.33 4.54 -13.46
C TYR A 22 -3.57 4.21 -14.93
N PRO A 23 -4.47 4.96 -15.61
CA PRO A 23 -4.69 4.77 -17.04
C PRO A 23 -3.43 5.03 -17.87
N SER A 24 -3.26 4.26 -18.94
CA SER A 24 -2.03 4.27 -19.74
C SER A 24 -1.93 5.41 -20.76
N ASP A 25 -2.86 6.34 -20.77
CA ASP A 25 -2.79 7.51 -21.65
C ASP A 25 -1.94 8.64 -21.02
N ASP A 26 -1.75 9.73 -21.75
CA ASP A 26 -0.90 10.84 -21.31
C ASP A 26 -1.64 11.90 -20.47
N ASN A 27 -2.88 11.63 -20.06
CA ASN A 27 -3.65 12.58 -19.29
C ASN A 27 -3.18 12.63 -17.82
N ILE A 28 -3.45 13.75 -17.18
CA ILE A 28 -3.22 13.93 -15.75
C ILE A 28 -4.51 13.59 -15.02
N TYR A 29 -4.41 12.74 -14.00
CA TYR A 29 -5.56 12.26 -13.26
C TYR A 29 -5.49 12.68 -11.79
N PRO A 30 -6.65 12.91 -11.17
CA PRO A 30 -6.69 13.11 -9.71
C PRO A 30 -6.11 11.93 -8.97
N VAL A 31 -5.50 12.19 -7.84
CA VAL A 31 -4.86 11.16 -7.00
C VAL A 31 -5.85 10.60 -6.00
N VAL A 32 -5.86 9.29 -5.87
CA VAL A 32 -6.56 8.58 -4.80
C VAL A 32 -5.53 7.78 -4.02
N ILE A 33 -5.53 7.95 -2.71
CA ILE A 33 -4.72 7.11 -1.81
C ILE A 33 -5.64 6.09 -1.19
N LEU A 34 -5.45 4.83 -1.55
CA LEU A 34 -6.21 3.70 -1.01
C LEU A 34 -5.45 3.11 0.16
N LEU A 35 -5.94 3.33 1.36
CA LEU A 35 -5.30 2.82 2.57
C LEU A 35 -5.64 1.34 2.75
N MET A 36 -4.63 0.57 3.11
CA MET A 36 -4.80 -0.85 3.36
C MET A 36 -5.55 -1.12 4.67
N ASP A 37 -6.09 -2.32 4.80
CA ASP A 37 -6.67 -2.82 6.03
C ASP A 37 -5.67 -3.70 6.80
N ALA A 38 -6.11 -4.32 7.89
CA ALA A 38 -5.24 -5.05 8.83
C ALA A 38 -4.37 -6.13 8.19
N PRO A 39 -4.84 -6.96 7.25
CA PRO A 39 -3.99 -7.95 6.59
C PRO A 39 -2.88 -7.34 5.73
N GLY A 40 -2.95 -6.07 5.37
CA GLY A 40 -1.94 -5.40 4.56
C GLY A 40 -2.16 -5.53 3.07
N ILE A 41 -1.12 -5.20 2.31
CA ILE A 41 -1.20 -5.20 0.85
C ILE A 41 -1.30 -6.63 0.33
N ARG A 42 -2.27 -6.86 -0.55
CA ARG A 42 -2.52 -8.15 -1.17
C ARG A 42 -3.28 -7.96 -2.48
N GLN A 43 -3.47 -9.03 -3.23
CA GLN A 43 -4.10 -8.97 -4.56
C GLN A 43 -5.49 -8.31 -4.52
N GLU A 44 -6.26 -8.54 -3.49
CA GLU A 44 -7.58 -7.92 -3.33
C GLU A 44 -7.50 -6.40 -3.35
N LEU A 45 -6.51 -5.82 -2.67
CA LEU A 45 -6.29 -4.37 -2.69
C LEU A 45 -5.80 -3.89 -4.06
N HIS A 46 -4.96 -4.66 -4.72
CA HIS A 46 -4.54 -4.36 -6.09
C HIS A 46 -5.76 -4.31 -7.03
N ASP A 47 -6.68 -5.25 -6.89
CA ASP A 47 -7.89 -5.30 -7.69
C ASP A 47 -8.80 -4.10 -7.43
N MET A 48 -8.95 -3.71 -6.16
CA MET A 48 -9.72 -2.51 -5.79
C MET A 48 -9.08 -1.24 -6.36
N ALA A 49 -7.77 -1.11 -6.24
CA ALA A 49 -7.05 0.03 -6.78
C ALA A 49 -7.22 0.12 -8.30
N SER A 50 -7.12 -1.01 -9.00
CA SER A 50 -7.30 -1.05 -10.45
C SER A 50 -8.71 -0.63 -10.88
N ARG A 51 -9.73 -1.04 -10.14
CA ARG A 51 -11.11 -0.62 -10.40
C ARG A 51 -11.27 0.90 -10.25
N ILE A 52 -10.68 1.48 -9.23
CA ILE A 52 -10.71 2.93 -9.02
C ILE A 52 -10.00 3.63 -10.18
N ALA A 53 -8.85 3.12 -10.59
CA ALA A 53 -8.08 3.70 -11.69
C ALA A 53 -8.85 3.69 -13.02
N THR A 54 -9.69 2.66 -13.28
CA THR A 54 -10.50 2.63 -14.50
C THR A 54 -11.51 3.78 -14.58
N CYS A 55 -11.81 4.40 -13.45
CA CYS A 55 -12.71 5.55 -13.40
C CYS A 55 -11.97 6.88 -13.64
N GLY A 56 -10.69 6.86 -13.97
CA GLY A 56 -9.91 8.05 -14.26
C GLY A 56 -9.15 8.60 -13.05
N TYR A 57 -8.45 7.74 -12.33
CA TYR A 57 -7.66 8.13 -11.16
C TYR A 57 -6.26 7.54 -11.20
N TYR A 58 -5.34 8.29 -10.61
CA TYR A 58 -4.00 7.81 -10.29
C TYR A 58 -4.03 7.31 -8.86
N VAL A 59 -3.93 6.00 -8.67
CA VAL A 59 -4.16 5.37 -7.37
C VAL A 59 -2.86 4.89 -6.75
N LEU A 60 -2.63 5.27 -5.49
CA LEU A 60 -1.53 4.78 -4.67
C LEU A 60 -2.09 3.91 -3.55
N CYS A 61 -1.52 2.72 -3.40
CA CYS A 61 -1.86 1.81 -2.31
C CYS A 61 -0.58 1.47 -1.55
N PRO A 62 -0.26 2.21 -0.47
CA PRO A 62 1.02 2.08 0.22
C PRO A 62 1.04 0.88 1.17
N ASN A 63 2.20 0.26 1.32
CA ASN A 63 2.44 -0.71 2.38
C ASN A 63 2.78 0.04 3.67
N LEU A 64 1.78 0.27 4.51
CA LEU A 64 1.92 1.05 5.74
C LEU A 64 2.70 0.31 6.83
N TYR A 65 2.94 -0.99 6.67
CA TYR A 65 3.71 -1.77 7.64
C TYR A 65 5.21 -1.81 7.33
N TYR A 66 5.67 -0.96 6.43
CA TYR A 66 7.06 -0.99 5.98
C TYR A 66 8.10 -0.80 7.10
N ARG A 67 7.71 -0.18 8.22
CA ARG A 67 8.61 0.05 9.36
C ARG A 67 8.90 -1.21 10.16
N THR A 68 7.98 -2.16 10.17
CA THR A 68 8.01 -3.30 11.10
C THR A 68 8.13 -4.65 10.43
N ALA A 69 7.77 -4.75 9.17
CA ALA A 69 7.76 -6.04 8.49
C ALA A 69 7.98 -5.89 6.99
N LYS A 70 8.60 -6.90 6.40
CA LYS A 70 8.61 -7.05 4.95
C LYS A 70 7.21 -7.45 4.49
N PRO A 71 6.86 -7.20 3.23
CA PRO A 71 5.61 -7.71 2.69
C PRO A 71 5.50 -9.21 2.92
N PHE A 72 4.34 -9.65 3.35
CA PHE A 72 4.03 -11.06 3.56
C PHE A 72 2.72 -11.39 2.85
N GLU A 73 2.57 -12.64 2.46
CA GLU A 73 1.39 -13.07 1.73
C GLU A 73 0.48 -13.92 2.60
N TRP A 74 -0.78 -13.52 2.61
CA TRP A 74 -1.83 -14.30 3.24
C TRP A 74 -2.30 -15.41 2.32
N ASN A 75 -2.68 -16.54 2.92
CA ASN A 75 -3.31 -17.62 2.21
C ASN A 75 -4.59 -17.15 1.52
N LYS A 76 -4.77 -17.55 0.29
CA LYS A 76 -5.96 -17.22 -0.50
C LYS A 76 -6.87 -18.45 -0.61
N PRO A 77 -8.18 -18.24 -0.68
CA PRO A 77 -8.92 -16.97 -0.65
C PRO A 77 -9.27 -16.50 0.76
N ASN A 78 -9.08 -17.32 1.78
CA ASN A 78 -9.70 -17.15 3.09
C ASN A 78 -8.94 -16.24 4.05
N LEU A 79 -7.72 -15.87 3.74
CA LEU A 79 -6.87 -15.02 4.59
C LEU A 79 -6.74 -15.55 6.02
N ASN A 80 -6.69 -16.87 6.19
CA ASN A 80 -6.68 -17.47 7.51
C ASN A 80 -5.28 -17.69 8.10
N PHE A 81 -4.24 -17.62 7.28
CA PHE A 81 -2.86 -17.66 7.72
C PHE A 81 -1.93 -16.99 6.69
N ILE A 82 -0.75 -16.58 7.16
CA ILE A 82 0.32 -16.07 6.31
C ILE A 82 1.19 -17.25 5.90
N GLU A 83 1.61 -17.30 4.64
CA GLU A 83 2.47 -18.37 4.16
C GLU A 83 3.71 -18.56 5.05
N GLY A 84 3.92 -19.77 5.51
CA GLY A 84 5.02 -20.10 6.41
C GLY A 84 4.70 -19.94 7.90
N TYR A 85 3.49 -19.51 8.25
CA TYR A 85 3.07 -19.28 9.64
C TYR A 85 1.79 -20.03 9.94
N SER A 86 1.61 -20.40 11.23
CA SER A 86 0.33 -20.93 11.69
C SER A 86 -0.73 -19.83 11.69
N PRO A 87 -2.03 -20.17 11.73
CA PRO A 87 -3.07 -19.14 11.87
C PRO A 87 -2.90 -18.26 13.11
N GLU A 88 -2.47 -18.83 14.22
CA GLU A 88 -2.24 -18.06 15.45
C GLU A 88 -1.06 -17.11 15.32
N ALA A 89 0.08 -17.60 14.81
CA ALA A 89 1.26 -16.77 14.57
C ALA A 89 0.98 -15.68 13.55
N SER A 90 0.17 -15.96 12.53
CA SER A 90 -0.25 -14.99 11.55
C SER A 90 -1.03 -13.84 12.17
N ARG A 91 -1.97 -14.15 13.05
CA ARG A 91 -2.75 -13.13 13.76
C ARG A 91 -1.88 -12.31 14.70
N GLU A 92 -0.97 -12.94 15.40
CA GLU A 92 -0.03 -12.23 16.29
C GLU A 92 0.82 -11.24 15.49
N LEU A 93 1.35 -11.65 14.34
CA LEU A 93 2.14 -10.78 13.48
C LEU A 93 1.30 -9.61 12.97
N MET A 94 0.07 -9.87 12.55
CA MET A 94 -0.85 -8.82 12.10
C MET A 94 -1.11 -7.81 13.21
N PHE A 95 -1.46 -8.26 14.41
CA PHE A 95 -1.72 -7.36 15.53
C PHE A 95 -0.48 -6.58 15.94
N LYS A 96 0.69 -7.21 15.90
CA LYS A 96 1.95 -6.52 16.18
C LYS A 96 2.19 -5.38 15.20
N ASN A 97 1.95 -5.62 13.92
CA ASN A 97 2.07 -4.58 12.90
C ASN A 97 1.07 -3.44 13.12
N MET A 98 -0.18 -3.79 13.47
CA MET A 98 -1.21 -2.80 13.78
C MET A 98 -0.82 -1.95 14.99
N ASP A 99 -0.29 -2.57 16.03
CA ASP A 99 0.10 -1.87 17.26
C ASP A 99 1.26 -0.90 17.04
N ASN A 100 2.10 -1.17 16.07
CA ASN A 100 3.23 -0.30 15.73
C ASN A 100 2.86 0.82 14.76
N LEU A 101 1.63 0.86 14.29
CA LEU A 101 1.14 1.90 13.41
C LEU A 101 0.19 2.82 14.17
N SER A 102 0.34 4.13 13.99
CA SER A 102 -0.53 5.13 14.62
C SER A 102 -1.06 6.09 13.56
N ASN A 103 -2.10 6.83 13.92
CA ASN A 103 -2.64 7.86 13.04
C ASN A 103 -1.58 8.91 12.67
N ALA A 104 -0.72 9.29 13.62
CA ALA A 104 0.35 10.23 13.36
C ALA A 104 1.33 9.71 12.31
N LEU A 105 1.70 8.42 12.39
CA LEU A 105 2.59 7.81 11.42
C LEU A 105 1.93 7.69 10.03
N VAL A 106 0.65 7.37 9.97
CA VAL A 106 -0.08 7.32 8.71
C VAL A 106 -0.15 8.70 8.07
N LEU A 107 -0.41 9.75 8.84
CA LEU A 107 -0.43 11.12 8.33
C LEU A 107 0.93 11.54 7.79
N GLU A 108 2.01 11.18 8.47
CA GLU A 108 3.37 11.42 7.99
C GLU A 108 3.62 10.71 6.65
N ASP A 109 3.17 9.46 6.53
CA ASP A 109 3.30 8.70 5.29
C ASP A 109 2.48 9.33 4.15
N ILE A 110 1.29 9.83 4.45
CA ILE A 110 0.46 10.53 3.46
C ILE A 110 1.17 11.79 2.95
N ASP A 111 1.82 12.54 3.83
CA ASP A 111 2.59 13.71 3.42
C ASP A 111 3.69 13.34 2.42
N HIS A 112 4.40 12.25 2.66
CA HIS A 112 5.42 11.75 1.72
C HIS A 112 4.82 11.30 0.39
N MET A 113 3.62 10.71 0.41
CA MET A 113 2.91 10.33 -0.81
C MET A 113 2.47 11.54 -1.62
N ILE A 114 2.00 12.58 -0.95
CA ILE A 114 1.62 13.84 -1.62
C ILE A 114 2.85 14.46 -2.28
N GLU A 115 3.97 14.52 -1.58
CA GLU A 115 5.23 15.01 -2.13
C GLU A 115 5.67 14.20 -3.35
N PHE A 116 5.57 12.89 -3.30
CA PHE A 116 5.85 12.02 -4.44
C PHE A 116 4.98 12.38 -5.64
N CYS A 117 3.70 12.61 -5.44
CA CYS A 117 2.77 12.95 -6.50
C CYS A 117 3.05 14.34 -7.09
N GLU A 118 3.48 15.30 -6.28
CA GLU A 118 3.85 16.64 -6.73
C GLU A 118 5.09 16.63 -7.62
N ASN A 119 6.02 15.73 -7.36
CA ASN A 119 7.29 15.62 -8.08
C ASN A 119 7.21 14.77 -9.34
N ARG A 120 6.11 14.10 -9.58
CA ARG A 120 5.90 13.42 -10.85
C ARG A 120 5.26 14.42 -11.81
N ASN A 121 5.70 14.54 -12.97
CA ASN A 121 5.19 15.30 -14.12
C ASN A 121 3.85 16.07 -13.97
N GLY A 122 3.82 16.93 -13.10
CA GLY A 122 2.67 17.80 -12.95
C GLY A 122 1.61 17.29 -12.09
#